data_66da5da55324d7a0f6c45f7f6bbbf289
#
_entry.id   66da5da55324d7a0f6c45f7f6bbbf289
#
_cell.length_a   1.000
_cell.length_b   1.000
_cell.length_c   1.000
_cell.angle_alpha   90.00
_cell.angle_beta   90.00
_cell.angle_gamma   90.00
#
_symmetry.space_group_name_H-M   'P 1'
#
loop_
_entity.id
_entity.type
_entity.pdbx_description
1 polymer ?
#
loop_
_entity_poly.entity_id
_entity_poly.type
_entity_poly.pdbx_seq_one_letter_code
_entity_poly.pdbx_strand_id
1 'polypeptide(L)'
;MFNSVNPFTEETFASFAFEEEVSINTKLEKAQEAFKEWKKSNFRERAALFMRLQVLLENNATMLGNLAAQEMGKLASHAKAEVLKSASLCSYYAKHAEALLQPQFTRLDPSTQVCISQEPLGVILGIFPWNFPYWQILRSALPTLMSGNVMLVKPAPNVPKCSLALQALVEEAGFGGGLIQTIFADNPTIANLIQHPTIKAVSLTGSERAGSEVAALAAKAIKPAVLELGGSDPLIILNDAPLTEIIDQVVFSRFQNNGQSCVAAKRFLVQNEIKADFEKLLIEKVSQLSLGNPLLEGIDIGPLARKDLKETLAKQVNKSLEQGANLVYQQTQIPEKGWF
;
A
#
# COMPACT_ATOMS: atom_id res chain seq x y z
N MET A 1 20.47 -0.06 2.54
CA MET A 1 20.15 1.26 3.11
C MET A 1 18.79 1.70 2.63
N PHE A 2 18.00 2.36 3.47
CA PHE A 2 16.72 2.99 3.13
C PHE A 2 16.96 4.48 2.95
N ASN A 3 16.51 5.07 1.85
CA ASN A 3 16.74 6.48 1.54
C ASN A 3 15.43 7.18 1.16
N SER A 4 15.11 8.25 1.87
CA SER A 4 14.08 9.19 1.46
C SER A 4 14.67 10.15 0.43
N VAL A 5 14.34 9.94 -0.82
CA VAL A 5 14.76 10.80 -1.94
C VAL A 5 13.52 11.51 -2.46
N ASN A 6 13.56 12.83 -2.56
CA ASN A 6 12.46 13.58 -3.13
C ASN A 6 12.44 13.38 -4.66
N PRO A 7 11.40 12.76 -5.25
CA PRO A 7 11.38 12.45 -6.67
C PRO A 7 11.34 13.67 -7.60
N PHE A 8 10.93 14.83 -7.08
CA PHE A 8 10.90 16.09 -7.84
C PHE A 8 12.23 16.83 -7.80
N THR A 9 12.88 16.93 -6.62
CA THR A 9 14.19 17.63 -6.52
C THR A 9 15.37 16.70 -6.76
N GLU A 10 15.15 15.39 -6.71
CA GLU A 10 16.15 14.31 -6.79
C GLU A 10 17.15 14.29 -5.61
N GLU A 11 16.85 15.05 -4.55
CA GLU A 11 17.71 15.17 -3.36
C GLU A 11 17.33 14.15 -2.29
N THR A 12 18.35 13.55 -1.68
CA THR A 12 18.18 12.70 -0.51
C THR A 12 18.04 13.57 0.75
N PHE A 13 16.94 13.45 1.48
CA PHE A 13 16.68 14.22 2.69
C PHE A 13 16.67 13.39 3.98
N ALA A 14 16.75 12.07 3.88
CA ALA A 14 16.99 11.17 5.01
C ALA A 14 17.57 9.83 4.54
N SER A 15 18.38 9.21 5.39
CA SER A 15 18.96 7.89 5.15
C SER A 15 18.95 7.06 6.43
N PHE A 16 18.61 5.78 6.30
CA PHE A 16 18.54 4.83 7.40
C PHE A 16 19.34 3.59 7.03
N ALA A 17 20.27 3.20 7.89
CA ALA A 17 21.00 1.95 7.73
C ALA A 17 20.07 0.74 7.85
N PHE A 18 20.48 -0.39 7.32
CA PHE A 18 19.87 -1.65 7.71
C PHE A 18 20.12 -1.89 9.19
N GLU A 19 19.13 -2.41 9.88
CA GLU A 19 19.26 -2.75 11.29
C GLU A 19 20.15 -3.97 11.47
N GLU A 20 20.94 -3.94 12.52
CA GLU A 20 21.74 -5.08 12.93
C GLU A 20 20.87 -6.20 13.51
N GLU A 21 21.36 -7.42 13.46
CA GLU A 21 20.64 -8.61 13.95
C GLU A 21 20.18 -8.48 15.40
N VAL A 22 20.98 -7.86 16.26
CA VAL A 22 20.64 -7.62 17.67
C VAL A 22 19.41 -6.71 17.79
N SER A 23 19.33 -5.63 16.99
CA SER A 23 18.16 -4.73 16.96
C SER A 23 16.91 -5.46 16.50
N ILE A 24 17.02 -6.27 15.45
CA ILE A 24 15.91 -7.06 14.92
C ILE A 24 15.40 -8.09 15.92
N ASN A 25 16.32 -8.79 16.60
CA ASN A 25 15.98 -9.76 17.64
C ASN A 25 15.27 -9.09 18.81
N THR A 26 15.73 -7.91 19.25
CA THR A 26 15.05 -7.11 20.28
C THR A 26 13.62 -6.74 19.86
N LYS A 27 13.40 -6.38 18.59
CA LYS A 27 12.05 -6.10 18.06
C LYS A 27 11.18 -7.36 18.01
N LEU A 28 11.74 -8.50 17.66
CA LEU A 28 11.03 -9.80 17.70
C LEU A 28 10.58 -10.16 19.12
N GLU A 29 11.47 -10.03 20.10
CA GLU A 29 11.16 -10.28 21.50
C GLU A 29 10.06 -9.33 21.99
N LYS A 30 10.20 -8.02 21.71
CA LYS A 30 9.20 -7.01 22.06
C LYS A 30 7.84 -7.28 21.40
N ALA A 31 7.82 -7.72 20.14
CA ALA A 31 6.58 -8.11 19.45
C ALA A 31 5.94 -9.35 20.12
N GLN A 32 6.74 -10.33 20.51
CA GLN A 32 6.25 -11.54 21.17
C GLN A 32 5.67 -11.23 22.56
N GLU A 33 6.32 -10.37 23.35
CA GLU A 33 5.78 -9.93 24.63
C GLU A 33 4.49 -9.12 24.45
N ALA A 34 4.48 -8.17 23.51
CA ALA A 34 3.29 -7.40 23.18
C ALA A 34 2.12 -8.31 22.74
N PHE A 35 2.38 -9.35 21.95
CA PHE A 35 1.37 -10.33 21.57
C PHE A 35 0.76 -11.06 22.77
N LYS A 36 1.57 -11.49 23.75
CA LYS A 36 1.07 -12.20 24.93
C LYS A 36 0.04 -11.39 25.72
N GLU A 37 0.20 -10.07 25.77
CA GLU A 37 -0.76 -9.19 26.44
C GLU A 37 -1.91 -8.79 25.51
N TRP A 38 -1.61 -8.44 24.25
CA TRP A 38 -2.60 -7.98 23.30
C TRP A 38 -3.68 -9.01 23.00
N LYS A 39 -3.33 -10.28 22.88
CA LYS A 39 -4.31 -11.36 22.64
C LYS A 39 -5.37 -11.51 23.74
N LYS A 40 -5.07 -11.03 24.97
CA LYS A 40 -6.00 -11.07 26.11
C LYS A 40 -7.04 -9.94 26.08
N SER A 41 -6.77 -8.86 25.31
CA SER A 41 -7.68 -7.73 25.18
C SER A 41 -8.96 -8.14 24.45
N ASN A 42 -10.08 -7.51 24.82
CA ASN A 42 -11.36 -7.73 24.15
C ASN A 42 -11.59 -6.75 22.98
N PHE A 43 -12.63 -7.00 22.18
CA PHE A 43 -12.96 -6.16 21.00
C PHE A 43 -13.24 -4.70 21.36
N ARG A 44 -13.87 -4.44 22.52
CA ARG A 44 -14.20 -3.08 22.97
C ARG A 44 -12.94 -2.28 23.29
N GLU A 45 -11.96 -2.90 23.95
CA GLU A 45 -10.67 -2.28 24.24
C GLU A 45 -9.91 -1.94 22.95
N ARG A 46 -9.85 -2.90 22.01
CA ARG A 46 -9.21 -2.70 20.70
C ARG A 46 -9.92 -1.60 19.92
N ALA A 47 -11.26 -1.63 19.86
CA ALA A 47 -12.07 -0.63 19.16
C ALA A 47 -11.83 0.79 19.66
N ALA A 48 -11.68 0.98 20.99
CA ALA A 48 -11.37 2.29 21.57
C ALA A 48 -10.05 2.86 21.07
N LEU A 49 -9.00 2.03 20.93
CA LEU A 49 -7.71 2.45 20.38
C LEU A 49 -7.80 2.75 18.87
N PHE A 50 -8.57 1.98 18.13
CA PHE A 50 -8.81 2.24 16.70
C PHE A 50 -9.49 3.59 16.48
N MET A 51 -10.46 3.95 17.30
CA MET A 51 -11.13 5.25 17.21
C MET A 51 -10.18 6.40 17.54
N ARG A 52 -9.25 6.23 18.49
CA ARG A 52 -8.19 7.23 18.74
C ARG A 52 -7.24 7.36 17.56
N LEU A 53 -6.82 6.24 16.97
CA LEU A 53 -5.96 6.24 15.80
C LEU A 53 -6.64 6.92 14.61
N GLN A 54 -7.95 6.71 14.40
CA GLN A 54 -8.71 7.43 13.39
C GLN A 54 -8.56 8.94 13.53
N VAL A 55 -8.83 9.47 14.73
CA VAL A 55 -8.75 10.91 15.00
C VAL A 55 -7.33 11.45 14.75
N LEU A 56 -6.30 10.71 15.17
CA LEU A 56 -4.91 11.10 14.93
C LEU A 56 -4.56 11.09 13.44
N LEU A 57 -5.01 10.11 12.68
CA LEU A 57 -4.80 10.06 11.22
C LEU A 57 -5.50 11.23 10.53
N GLU A 58 -6.75 11.54 10.89
CA GLU A 58 -7.52 12.65 10.33
C GLU A 58 -6.83 14.01 10.64
N ASN A 59 -6.44 14.24 11.88
CA ASN A 59 -5.76 15.47 12.30
C ASN A 59 -4.39 15.67 11.65
N ASN A 60 -3.67 14.57 11.38
CA ASN A 60 -2.34 14.60 10.76
C ASN A 60 -2.36 14.36 9.24
N ALA A 61 -3.54 14.27 8.60
CA ALA A 61 -3.66 13.88 7.20
C ALA A 61 -2.86 14.76 6.23
N THR A 62 -2.79 16.08 6.49
CA THR A 62 -2.02 17.01 5.65
C THR A 62 -0.51 16.81 5.84
N MET A 63 -0.03 16.66 7.07
CA MET A 63 1.39 16.42 7.36
C MET A 63 1.87 15.09 6.74
N LEU A 64 1.12 14.01 6.96
CA LEU A 64 1.40 12.70 6.38
C LEU A 64 1.32 12.74 4.85
N GLY A 65 0.34 13.45 4.30
CA GLY A 65 0.19 13.62 2.86
C GLY A 65 1.41 14.30 2.23
N ASN A 66 1.89 15.38 2.82
CA ASN A 66 3.09 16.09 2.37
C ASN A 66 4.34 15.19 2.45
N LEU A 67 4.46 14.40 3.52
CA LEU A 67 5.58 13.46 3.67
C LEU A 67 5.58 12.38 2.57
N ALA A 68 4.41 11.81 2.25
CA ALA A 68 4.30 10.85 1.16
C ALA A 68 4.58 11.48 -0.21
N ALA A 69 4.14 12.73 -0.44
CA ALA A 69 4.48 13.47 -1.64
C ALA A 69 6.01 13.66 -1.79
N GLN A 70 6.70 13.93 -0.68
CA GLN A 70 8.16 14.09 -0.66
C GLN A 70 8.90 12.75 -0.86
N GLU A 71 8.39 11.61 -0.36
CA GLU A 71 9.10 10.33 -0.46
C GLU A 71 8.79 9.54 -1.74
N MET A 72 7.62 9.75 -2.38
CA MET A 72 7.24 8.96 -3.56
C MET A 72 6.58 9.74 -4.69
N GLY A 73 6.54 11.07 -4.62
CA GLY A 73 6.15 11.92 -5.76
C GLY A 73 4.66 12.04 -6.05
N LYS A 74 3.76 11.36 -5.32
CA LYS A 74 2.31 11.54 -5.51
C LYS A 74 1.85 12.95 -5.10
N LEU A 75 0.77 13.42 -5.68
CA LEU A 75 0.18 14.69 -5.28
C LEU A 75 -0.17 14.70 -3.79
N ALA A 76 0.13 15.80 -3.10
CA ALA A 76 -0.18 15.95 -1.68
C ALA A 76 -1.69 15.76 -1.39
N SER A 77 -2.56 16.19 -2.30
CA SER A 77 -4.01 15.98 -2.23
C SER A 77 -4.39 14.49 -2.29
N HIS A 78 -3.79 13.72 -3.20
CA HIS A 78 -4.00 12.28 -3.30
C HIS A 78 -3.44 11.54 -2.08
N ALA A 79 -2.30 11.97 -1.55
CA ALA A 79 -1.71 11.41 -0.35
C ALA A 79 -2.54 11.70 0.91
N LYS A 80 -3.07 12.92 1.04
CA LYS A 80 -4.03 13.27 2.09
C LYS A 80 -5.29 12.40 2.02
N ALA A 81 -5.85 12.21 0.82
CA ALA A 81 -7.01 11.33 0.61
C ALA A 81 -6.70 9.87 0.99
N GLU A 82 -5.49 9.37 0.73
CA GLU A 82 -5.03 8.06 1.18
C GLU A 82 -5.08 7.93 2.71
N VAL A 83 -4.57 8.92 3.43
CA VAL A 83 -4.60 8.92 4.92
C VAL A 83 -6.03 8.92 5.44
N LEU A 84 -6.91 9.76 4.89
CA LEU A 84 -8.33 9.81 5.28
C LEU A 84 -9.07 8.49 4.97
N LYS A 85 -8.78 7.89 3.82
CA LYS A 85 -9.27 6.54 3.48
C LYS A 85 -8.76 5.51 4.50
N SER A 86 -7.51 5.60 4.91
CA SER A 86 -6.93 4.69 5.90
C SER A 86 -7.58 4.88 7.28
N ALA A 87 -7.87 6.13 7.65
CA ALA A 87 -8.60 6.43 8.89
C ALA A 87 -9.99 5.79 8.93
N SER A 88 -10.71 5.75 7.79
CA SER A 88 -12.03 5.12 7.73
C SER A 88 -12.03 3.62 8.02
N LEU A 89 -10.92 2.91 7.79
CA LEU A 89 -10.77 1.51 8.17
C LEU A 89 -10.79 1.31 9.68
N CYS A 90 -10.31 2.28 10.46
CA CYS A 90 -10.33 2.20 11.91
C CYS A 90 -11.77 2.09 12.42
N SER A 91 -12.66 2.99 11.96
CA SER A 91 -14.07 2.93 12.35
C SER A 91 -14.79 1.70 11.79
N TYR A 92 -14.43 1.24 10.59
CA TYR A 92 -15.00 0.02 10.03
C TYR A 92 -14.72 -1.20 10.93
N TYR A 93 -13.44 -1.45 11.26
CA TYR A 93 -13.09 -2.59 12.11
C TYR A 93 -13.55 -2.42 13.55
N ALA A 94 -13.55 -1.20 14.10
CA ALA A 94 -14.09 -0.94 15.43
C ALA A 94 -15.58 -1.33 15.55
N LYS A 95 -16.36 -1.19 14.47
CA LYS A 95 -17.79 -1.51 14.43
C LYS A 95 -18.11 -2.96 14.07
N HIS A 96 -17.29 -3.57 13.21
CA HIS A 96 -17.69 -4.82 12.54
C HIS A 96 -16.85 -6.04 12.95
N ALA A 97 -15.65 -5.85 13.51
CA ALA A 97 -14.72 -6.96 13.72
C ALA A 97 -15.27 -8.03 14.69
N GLU A 98 -15.96 -7.63 15.75
CA GLU A 98 -16.57 -8.57 16.68
C GLU A 98 -17.56 -9.51 15.97
N ALA A 99 -18.43 -8.97 15.13
CA ALA A 99 -19.37 -9.77 14.35
C ALA A 99 -18.69 -10.67 13.31
N LEU A 100 -17.61 -10.16 12.65
CA LEU A 100 -16.85 -10.91 11.66
C LEU A 100 -16.06 -12.09 12.25
N LEU A 101 -15.70 -12.02 13.54
CA LEU A 101 -14.90 -13.02 14.23
C LEU A 101 -15.70 -13.85 15.25
N GLN A 102 -17.02 -13.75 15.23
CA GLN A 102 -17.89 -14.54 16.10
C GLN A 102 -17.69 -16.04 15.86
N PRO A 103 -17.66 -16.86 16.93
CA PRO A 103 -17.66 -18.30 16.81
C PRO A 103 -18.87 -18.80 16.02
N GLN A 104 -18.63 -19.75 15.13
CA GLN A 104 -19.69 -20.40 14.34
C GLN A 104 -20.05 -21.73 14.95
N PHE A 105 -21.33 -21.94 15.23
CA PHE A 105 -21.85 -23.18 15.82
C PHE A 105 -22.65 -23.95 14.78
N THR A 106 -22.33 -25.22 14.60
CA THR A 106 -23.06 -26.15 13.74
C THR A 106 -23.49 -27.35 14.55
N ARG A 107 -24.79 -27.70 14.51
CA ARG A 107 -25.33 -28.90 15.14
C ARG A 107 -25.23 -30.04 14.12
N LEU A 108 -24.51 -31.10 14.47
CA LEU A 108 -24.37 -32.29 13.62
C LEU A 108 -25.49 -33.30 13.86
N ASP A 109 -25.87 -33.48 15.13
CA ASP A 109 -26.96 -34.36 15.59
C ASP A 109 -27.54 -33.79 16.91
N PRO A 110 -28.59 -34.41 17.52
CA PRO A 110 -29.20 -33.92 18.75
C PRO A 110 -28.26 -33.81 19.96
N SER A 111 -27.13 -34.57 19.96
CA SER A 111 -26.19 -34.64 21.07
C SER A 111 -24.84 -33.94 20.77
N THR A 112 -24.58 -33.60 19.49
CA THR A 112 -23.26 -33.09 19.05
C THR A 112 -23.38 -31.69 18.48
N GLN A 113 -22.65 -30.73 19.06
CA GLN A 113 -22.46 -29.39 18.53
C GLN A 113 -20.98 -29.13 18.25
N VAL A 114 -20.67 -28.61 17.07
CA VAL A 114 -19.33 -28.17 16.69
C VAL A 114 -19.25 -26.64 16.79
N CYS A 115 -18.15 -26.16 17.35
CA CYS A 115 -17.82 -24.74 17.41
C CYS A 115 -16.52 -24.48 16.61
N ILE A 116 -16.57 -23.52 15.67
CA ILE A 116 -15.38 -23.01 14.97
C ILE A 116 -15.09 -21.61 15.53
N SER A 117 -13.98 -21.47 16.23
CA SER A 117 -13.51 -20.18 16.76
C SER A 117 -12.27 -19.69 16.01
N GLN A 118 -12.10 -18.37 15.93
CA GLN A 118 -10.94 -17.72 15.34
C GLN A 118 -9.96 -17.32 16.45
N GLU A 119 -8.72 -17.79 16.36
CA GLU A 119 -7.68 -17.50 17.36
C GLU A 119 -6.51 -16.74 16.73
N PRO A 120 -5.88 -15.78 17.45
CA PRO A 120 -4.73 -15.06 16.93
C PRO A 120 -3.50 -15.95 16.80
N LEU A 121 -2.79 -15.82 15.66
CA LEU A 121 -1.61 -16.62 15.34
C LEU A 121 -0.35 -16.16 16.13
N GLY A 122 -0.16 -14.84 16.24
CA GLY A 122 1.05 -14.26 16.85
C GLY A 122 1.62 -13.06 16.08
N VAL A 123 2.93 -13.09 15.85
CA VAL A 123 3.63 -12.02 15.12
C VAL A 123 3.54 -12.25 13.63
N ILE A 124 3.01 -11.27 12.90
CA ILE A 124 2.88 -11.28 11.44
C ILE A 124 3.98 -10.40 10.84
N LEU A 125 4.67 -10.87 9.82
CA LEU A 125 5.60 -10.06 9.05
C LEU A 125 4.87 -9.40 7.88
N GLY A 126 4.78 -8.07 7.87
CA GLY A 126 4.21 -7.28 6.80
C GLY A 126 5.30 -6.68 5.90
N ILE A 127 5.22 -6.90 4.58
CA ILE A 127 6.17 -6.39 3.58
C ILE A 127 5.36 -5.55 2.59
N PHE A 128 5.64 -4.23 2.55
CA PHE A 128 4.78 -3.29 1.85
C PHE A 128 5.52 -2.45 0.82
N PRO A 129 4.84 -2.10 -0.31
CA PRO A 129 5.39 -1.26 -1.36
C PRO A 129 5.31 0.23 -0.99
N TRP A 130 5.79 1.07 -1.90
CA TRP A 130 5.92 2.52 -1.74
C TRP A 130 4.73 3.33 -2.27
N ASN A 131 3.86 2.75 -3.11
CA ASN A 131 2.89 3.52 -3.89
C ASN A 131 1.71 4.08 -3.08
N PHE A 132 1.35 3.41 -1.99
CA PHE A 132 0.38 3.87 -0.99
C PHE A 132 0.94 3.56 0.41
N PRO A 133 1.93 4.35 0.90
CA PRO A 133 2.75 3.99 2.05
C PRO A 133 1.98 3.84 3.37
N TYR A 134 0.83 4.51 3.51
CA TYR A 134 -0.03 4.38 4.69
C TYR A 134 -1.12 3.34 4.49
N TRP A 135 -1.81 3.38 3.35
CA TRP A 135 -2.90 2.47 3.05
C TRP A 135 -2.46 1.00 3.04
N GLN A 136 -1.34 0.69 2.40
CA GLN A 136 -0.88 -0.70 2.30
C GLN A 136 -0.52 -1.29 3.66
N ILE A 137 0.07 -0.49 4.54
CA ILE A 137 0.36 -0.93 5.91
C ILE A 137 -0.94 -1.09 6.71
N LEU A 138 -1.78 -0.05 6.76
CA LEU A 138 -2.98 -0.05 7.59
C LEU A 138 -4.04 -1.05 7.11
N ARG A 139 -4.19 -1.26 5.80
CA ARG A 139 -5.09 -2.26 5.24
C ARG A 139 -4.80 -3.68 5.76
N SER A 140 -3.53 -3.99 5.99
CA SER A 140 -3.10 -5.28 6.54
C SER A 140 -2.99 -5.26 8.07
N ALA A 141 -2.43 -4.18 8.64
CA ALA A 141 -2.17 -4.10 10.08
C ALA A 141 -3.46 -3.98 10.92
N LEU A 142 -4.45 -3.21 10.47
CA LEU A 142 -5.67 -3.03 11.26
C LEU A 142 -6.45 -4.34 11.48
N PRO A 143 -6.79 -5.15 10.45
CA PRO A 143 -7.42 -6.45 10.71
C PRO A 143 -6.52 -7.40 11.49
N THR A 144 -5.20 -7.35 11.30
CA THR A 144 -4.22 -8.13 12.05
C THR A 144 -4.28 -7.80 13.54
N LEU A 145 -4.24 -6.52 13.91
CA LEU A 145 -4.35 -6.07 15.29
C LEU A 145 -5.73 -6.37 15.87
N MET A 146 -6.80 -6.11 15.13
CA MET A 146 -8.17 -6.32 15.60
C MET A 146 -8.44 -7.80 15.90
N SER A 147 -7.83 -8.72 15.15
CA SER A 147 -7.90 -10.16 15.43
C SER A 147 -6.93 -10.64 16.52
N GLY A 148 -6.25 -9.73 17.22
CA GLY A 148 -5.38 -10.05 18.36
C GLY A 148 -3.93 -10.40 18.03
N ASN A 149 -3.53 -10.26 16.76
CA ASN A 149 -2.14 -10.42 16.31
C ASN A 149 -1.34 -9.13 16.47
N VAL A 150 -0.05 -9.19 16.21
CA VAL A 150 0.88 -8.04 16.16
C VAL A 150 1.65 -8.07 14.83
N MET A 151 2.25 -6.95 14.42
CA MET A 151 2.90 -6.88 13.11
C MET A 151 4.27 -6.21 13.16
N LEU A 152 5.27 -6.87 12.55
CA LEU A 152 6.51 -6.24 12.12
C LEU A 152 6.33 -5.75 10.68
N VAL A 153 6.64 -4.48 10.44
CA VAL A 153 6.43 -3.81 9.15
C VAL A 153 7.77 -3.53 8.47
N LYS A 154 8.00 -4.12 7.32
CA LYS A 154 9.10 -3.76 6.42
C LYS A 154 8.56 -2.89 5.29
N PRO A 155 8.75 -1.56 5.30
CA PRO A 155 8.36 -0.68 4.23
C PRO A 155 9.26 -0.83 3.00
N ALA A 156 8.87 -0.25 1.88
CA ALA A 156 9.77 -0.10 0.75
C ALA A 156 10.95 0.85 1.09
N PRO A 157 12.15 0.62 0.51
CA PRO A 157 13.35 1.39 0.87
C PRO A 157 13.27 2.89 0.61
N ASN A 158 12.34 3.35 -0.21
CA ASN A 158 12.17 4.77 -0.56
C ASN A 158 11.06 5.50 0.24
N VAL A 159 10.39 4.84 1.20
CA VAL A 159 9.34 5.46 2.04
C VAL A 159 9.53 5.15 3.54
N PRO A 160 10.75 5.22 4.08
CA PRO A 160 11.00 4.87 5.49
C PRO A 160 10.36 5.85 6.46
N LYS A 161 10.36 7.15 6.17
CA LYS A 161 9.77 8.17 7.05
C LYS A 161 8.26 8.06 7.15
N CYS A 162 7.57 7.69 6.07
CA CYS A 162 6.14 7.42 6.11
C CYS A 162 5.83 6.29 7.10
N SER A 163 6.60 5.19 7.08
CA SER A 163 6.41 4.07 8.01
C SER A 163 6.70 4.45 9.46
N LEU A 164 7.76 5.22 9.72
CA LEU A 164 8.09 5.70 11.06
C LEU A 164 7.04 6.67 11.60
N ALA A 165 6.55 7.61 10.76
CA ALA A 165 5.50 8.54 11.15
C ALA A 165 4.20 7.80 11.50
N LEU A 166 3.86 6.76 10.74
CA LEU A 166 2.70 5.92 11.03
C LEU A 166 2.87 5.17 12.35
N GLN A 167 4.04 4.56 12.59
CA GLN A 167 4.34 3.89 13.87
C GLN A 167 4.18 4.85 15.05
N ALA A 168 4.71 6.06 14.95
CA ALA A 168 4.59 7.08 16.00
C ALA A 168 3.12 7.41 16.32
N LEU A 169 2.26 7.57 15.31
CA LEU A 169 0.83 7.81 15.53
C LEU A 169 0.11 6.61 16.15
N VAL A 170 0.50 5.39 15.80
CA VAL A 170 -0.04 4.18 16.44
C VAL A 170 0.35 4.13 17.91
N GLU A 171 1.58 4.46 18.25
CA GLU A 171 2.04 4.55 19.64
C GLU A 171 1.33 5.68 20.41
N GLU A 172 1.16 6.86 19.80
CA GLU A 172 0.42 7.99 20.36
C GLU A 172 -1.07 7.65 20.61
N ALA A 173 -1.68 6.85 19.75
CA ALA A 173 -3.05 6.36 19.93
C ALA A 173 -3.19 5.43 21.16
N GLY A 174 -2.08 4.98 21.74
CA GLY A 174 -2.04 4.16 22.94
C GLY A 174 -1.93 2.65 22.68
N PHE A 175 -1.56 2.23 21.47
CA PHE A 175 -1.37 0.80 21.17
C PHE A 175 -0.16 0.18 21.88
N GLY A 176 0.69 1.01 22.48
CA GLY A 176 1.92 0.54 23.12
C GLY A 176 3.01 0.09 22.12
N GLY A 177 4.24 0.13 22.56
CA GLY A 177 5.36 -0.31 21.73
C GLY A 177 5.37 -1.83 21.55
N GLY A 178 5.53 -2.30 20.33
CA GLY A 178 5.59 -3.73 20.02
C GLY A 178 4.43 -4.28 19.21
N LEU A 179 3.27 -3.60 19.18
CA LEU A 179 2.11 -4.04 18.38
C LEU A 179 2.31 -3.80 16.88
N ILE A 180 2.87 -2.64 16.51
CA ILE A 180 3.38 -2.35 15.17
C ILE A 180 4.79 -1.82 15.32
N GLN A 181 5.77 -2.44 14.65
CA GLN A 181 7.15 -1.98 14.64
C GLN A 181 7.70 -1.97 13.22
N THR A 182 8.25 -0.85 12.80
CA THR A 182 8.98 -0.74 11.53
C THR A 182 10.37 -1.38 11.66
N ILE A 183 10.75 -2.17 10.65
CA ILE A 183 12.10 -2.76 10.53
C ILE A 183 12.74 -2.34 9.20
N PHE A 184 14.01 -1.99 9.25
CA PHE A 184 14.83 -1.67 8.07
C PHE A 184 15.78 -2.81 7.79
N ALA A 185 15.30 -3.80 7.03
CA ALA A 185 16.01 -5.03 6.74
C ALA A 185 16.19 -5.24 5.23
N ASP A 186 17.29 -5.85 4.83
CA ASP A 186 17.52 -6.29 3.46
C ASP A 186 16.79 -7.60 3.14
N ASN A 187 16.86 -8.04 1.88
CA ASN A 187 16.16 -9.25 1.46
C ASN A 187 16.67 -10.53 2.14
N PRO A 188 17.98 -10.75 2.33
CA PRO A 188 18.48 -11.89 3.09
C PRO A 188 17.94 -11.94 4.53
N THR A 189 17.94 -10.81 5.22
CA THR A 189 17.41 -10.71 6.58
C THR A 189 15.90 -11.02 6.62
N ILE A 190 15.13 -10.50 5.64
CA ILE A 190 13.70 -10.82 5.50
C ILE A 190 13.49 -12.32 5.26
N ALA A 191 14.32 -12.95 4.44
CA ALA A 191 14.24 -14.41 4.20
C ALA A 191 14.45 -15.22 5.50
N ASN A 192 15.40 -14.78 6.34
CA ASN A 192 15.63 -15.39 7.67
C ASN A 192 14.45 -15.14 8.61
N LEU A 193 13.89 -13.93 8.63
CA LEU A 193 12.71 -13.59 9.44
C LEU A 193 11.49 -14.44 9.06
N ILE A 194 11.24 -14.66 7.76
CA ILE A 194 10.14 -15.52 7.32
C ILE A 194 10.27 -16.92 7.92
N GLN A 195 11.48 -17.43 8.06
CA GLN A 195 11.74 -18.76 8.64
C GLN A 195 11.78 -18.75 10.19
N HIS A 196 11.94 -17.57 10.83
CA HIS A 196 12.08 -17.46 12.28
C HIS A 196 10.81 -17.95 13.01
N PRO A 197 10.92 -18.77 14.09
CA PRO A 197 9.77 -19.39 14.75
C PRO A 197 8.78 -18.39 15.36
N THR A 198 9.22 -17.19 15.73
CA THR A 198 8.35 -16.12 16.25
C THR A 198 7.40 -15.59 15.19
N ILE A 199 7.81 -15.51 13.92
CA ILE A 199 6.94 -15.11 12.81
C ILE A 199 5.98 -16.25 12.49
N LYS A 200 4.68 -15.96 12.51
CA LYS A 200 3.62 -16.97 12.33
C LYS A 200 2.97 -16.94 10.95
N ALA A 201 2.98 -15.79 10.29
CA ALA A 201 2.47 -15.62 8.94
C ALA A 201 3.14 -14.43 8.27
N VAL A 202 2.96 -14.30 6.95
CA VAL A 202 3.49 -13.20 6.16
C VAL A 202 2.35 -12.53 5.39
N SER A 203 2.35 -11.20 5.35
CA SER A 203 1.50 -10.41 4.47
C SER A 203 2.39 -9.58 3.55
N LEU A 204 2.28 -9.79 2.24
CA LEU A 204 3.06 -9.05 1.25
C LEU A 204 2.14 -8.34 0.27
N THR A 205 2.42 -7.06 0.05
CA THR A 205 1.96 -6.33 -1.13
C THR A 205 3.17 -5.95 -1.95
N GLY A 206 3.23 -6.33 -3.24
CA GLY A 206 4.41 -6.06 -4.06
C GLY A 206 4.34 -6.60 -5.48
N SER A 207 5.50 -6.80 -6.10
CA SER A 207 5.61 -7.37 -7.43
C SER A 207 5.40 -8.90 -7.41
N GLU A 208 5.00 -9.48 -8.54
CA GLU A 208 4.88 -10.93 -8.73
C GLU A 208 6.17 -11.67 -8.35
N ARG A 209 7.33 -11.11 -8.73
CA ARG A 209 8.63 -11.67 -8.37
C ARG A 209 8.82 -11.74 -6.86
N ALA A 210 8.57 -10.64 -6.14
CA ALA A 210 8.69 -10.61 -4.69
C ALA A 210 7.67 -11.54 -4.03
N GLY A 211 6.43 -11.62 -4.56
CA GLY A 211 5.40 -12.53 -4.11
C GLY A 211 5.80 -13.98 -4.23
N SER A 212 6.35 -14.38 -5.37
CA SER A 212 6.83 -15.75 -5.62
C SER A 212 7.97 -16.15 -4.65
N GLU A 213 8.96 -15.26 -4.46
CA GLU A 213 10.07 -15.49 -3.54
C GLU A 213 9.58 -15.65 -2.08
N VAL A 214 8.73 -14.73 -1.62
CA VAL A 214 8.17 -14.74 -0.25
C VAL A 214 7.26 -15.94 -0.02
N ALA A 215 6.39 -16.26 -0.99
CA ALA A 215 5.51 -17.42 -0.89
C ALA A 215 6.29 -18.73 -0.78
N ALA A 216 7.35 -18.89 -1.58
CA ALA A 216 8.20 -20.07 -1.51
C ALA A 216 8.87 -20.23 -0.14
N LEU A 217 9.39 -19.14 0.44
CA LEU A 217 9.99 -19.14 1.77
C LEU A 217 8.96 -19.44 2.88
N ALA A 218 7.77 -18.83 2.80
CA ALA A 218 6.69 -19.06 3.74
C ALA A 218 6.20 -20.53 3.69
N ALA A 219 6.00 -21.08 2.48
CA ALA A 219 5.61 -22.48 2.28
C ALA A 219 6.65 -23.45 2.82
N LYS A 220 7.96 -23.19 2.60
CA LYS A 220 9.04 -23.99 3.17
C LYS A 220 9.01 -24.01 4.70
N ALA A 221 8.58 -22.92 5.32
CA ALA A 221 8.42 -22.80 6.78
C ALA A 221 7.02 -23.23 7.28
N ILE A 222 6.12 -23.68 6.39
CA ILE A 222 4.73 -24.09 6.67
C ILE A 222 3.96 -22.95 7.33
N LYS A 223 4.09 -21.72 6.80
CA LYS A 223 3.43 -20.51 7.31
C LYS A 223 2.44 -19.97 6.30
N PRO A 224 1.26 -19.51 6.75
CA PRO A 224 0.32 -18.80 5.88
C PRO A 224 0.96 -17.54 5.27
N ALA A 225 0.61 -17.27 4.01
CA ALA A 225 1.01 -16.06 3.32
C ALA A 225 -0.20 -15.44 2.63
N VAL A 226 -0.40 -14.12 2.85
CA VAL A 226 -1.36 -13.31 2.12
C VAL A 226 -0.56 -12.48 1.11
N LEU A 227 -0.89 -12.62 -0.17
CA LEU A 227 -0.18 -11.98 -1.27
C LEU A 227 -1.12 -11.05 -2.04
N GLU A 228 -0.74 -9.79 -2.12
CA GLU A 228 -1.36 -8.77 -2.95
C GLU A 228 -0.34 -8.32 -4.00
N LEU A 229 -0.59 -8.61 -5.27
CA LEU A 229 0.40 -8.50 -6.32
C LEU A 229 0.01 -7.46 -7.37
N GLY A 230 0.83 -7.31 -8.40
CA GLY A 230 0.56 -6.43 -9.51
C GLY A 230 -0.63 -6.91 -10.35
N GLY A 231 -1.14 -6.02 -11.18
CA GLY A 231 -2.22 -6.32 -12.12
C GLY A 231 -2.17 -5.40 -13.33
N SER A 232 -2.91 -5.74 -14.38
CA SER A 232 -3.11 -4.93 -15.58
C SER A 232 -4.59 -4.92 -15.93
N ASP A 233 -5.38 -4.20 -15.13
CA ASP A 233 -6.82 -4.19 -15.22
C ASP A 233 -7.30 -3.62 -16.55
N PRO A 234 -8.25 -4.27 -17.24
CA PRO A 234 -8.89 -3.73 -18.43
C PRO A 234 -9.99 -2.74 -18.03
N LEU A 235 -10.09 -1.64 -18.79
CA LEU A 235 -11.26 -0.79 -18.83
C LEU A 235 -11.97 -1.03 -20.16
N ILE A 236 -13.16 -1.59 -20.12
CA ILE A 236 -13.95 -1.96 -21.31
C ILE A 236 -14.95 -0.84 -21.58
N ILE A 237 -14.95 -0.30 -22.80
CA ILE A 237 -15.82 0.79 -23.23
C ILE A 237 -16.63 0.31 -24.43
N LEU A 238 -17.93 0.16 -24.22
CA LEU A 238 -18.90 -0.28 -25.24
C LEU A 238 -19.43 0.89 -26.07
N ASN A 239 -20.03 0.61 -27.21
CA ASN A 239 -20.48 1.60 -28.17
C ASN A 239 -21.62 2.53 -27.67
N ASP A 240 -22.35 2.14 -26.65
CA ASP A 240 -23.40 2.91 -25.99
C ASP A 240 -22.90 3.75 -24.79
N ALA A 241 -21.57 3.73 -24.50
CA ALA A 241 -20.98 4.50 -23.41
C ALA A 241 -21.09 6.01 -23.66
N PRO A 242 -21.58 6.81 -22.67
CA PRO A 242 -21.65 8.26 -22.77
C PRO A 242 -20.26 8.89 -22.61
N LEU A 243 -19.44 8.88 -23.66
CA LEU A 243 -18.01 9.23 -23.63
C LEU A 243 -17.73 10.57 -22.96
N THR A 244 -18.52 11.60 -23.22
CA THR A 244 -18.34 12.94 -22.63
C THR A 244 -18.57 12.99 -21.13
N GLU A 245 -19.38 12.08 -20.59
CA GLU A 245 -19.68 12.00 -19.15
C GLU A 245 -18.63 11.18 -18.39
N ILE A 246 -18.04 10.16 -19.05
CA ILE A 246 -17.14 9.21 -18.38
C ILE A 246 -15.66 9.56 -18.56
N ILE A 247 -15.28 10.42 -19.52
CA ILE A 247 -13.87 10.63 -19.88
C ILE A 247 -13.01 11.12 -18.71
N ASP A 248 -13.53 11.96 -17.83
CA ASP A 248 -12.80 12.43 -16.67
C ASP A 248 -12.53 11.29 -15.66
N GLN A 249 -13.48 10.35 -15.51
CA GLN A 249 -13.29 9.16 -14.69
C GLN A 249 -12.27 8.19 -15.31
N VAL A 250 -12.28 8.07 -16.65
CA VAL A 250 -11.29 7.28 -17.40
C VAL A 250 -9.88 7.82 -17.15
N VAL A 251 -9.68 9.13 -17.32
CA VAL A 251 -8.40 9.79 -17.05
C VAL A 251 -7.99 9.61 -15.59
N PHE A 252 -8.89 9.85 -14.65
CA PHE A 252 -8.63 9.64 -13.23
C PHE A 252 -8.23 8.18 -12.93
N SER A 253 -8.96 7.20 -13.47
CA SER A 253 -8.67 5.78 -13.24
C SER A 253 -7.27 5.36 -13.70
N ARG A 254 -6.76 6.02 -14.78
CA ARG A 254 -5.43 5.76 -15.32
C ARG A 254 -4.34 6.50 -14.56
N PHE A 255 -4.55 7.77 -14.22
CA PHE A 255 -3.51 8.68 -13.74
C PHE A 255 -3.56 8.94 -12.22
N GLN A 256 -4.54 8.41 -11.49
CA GLN A 256 -4.51 8.48 -10.03
C GLN A 256 -3.16 7.98 -9.49
N ASN A 257 -2.64 8.65 -8.47
CA ASN A 257 -1.33 8.32 -7.91
C ASN A 257 -0.18 8.35 -8.96
N ASN A 258 -0.24 9.28 -9.92
CA ASN A 258 0.69 9.40 -11.06
C ASN A 258 0.72 8.11 -11.92
N GLY A 259 -0.40 7.40 -12.02
CA GLY A 259 -0.50 6.12 -12.72
C GLY A 259 0.15 4.93 -11.99
N GLN A 260 0.66 5.11 -10.78
CA GLN A 260 1.40 4.11 -10.02
C GLN A 260 0.49 3.32 -9.05
N SER A 261 -0.63 2.84 -9.56
CA SER A 261 -1.61 2.04 -8.82
C SER A 261 -1.76 0.65 -9.43
N CYS A 262 -1.85 -0.38 -8.56
CA CYS A 262 -2.14 -1.75 -9.01
C CYS A 262 -3.51 -1.85 -9.71
N VAL A 263 -4.48 -1.07 -9.25
CA VAL A 263 -5.86 -1.02 -9.78
C VAL A 263 -6.06 0.07 -10.83
N ALA A 264 -5.01 0.76 -11.33
CA ALA A 264 -5.15 1.71 -12.41
C ALA A 264 -5.59 1.00 -13.71
N ALA A 265 -6.48 1.61 -14.45
CA ALA A 265 -6.87 1.14 -15.78
C ALA A 265 -5.69 1.22 -16.75
N LYS A 266 -5.01 0.10 -16.98
CA LYS A 266 -3.78 0.03 -17.79
C LYS A 266 -4.06 -0.33 -19.24
N ARG A 267 -5.20 -0.94 -19.53
CA ARG A 267 -5.62 -1.35 -20.87
C ARG A 267 -7.02 -0.83 -21.14
N PHE A 268 -7.17 0.02 -22.16
CA PHE A 268 -8.47 0.46 -22.65
C PHE A 268 -8.89 -0.45 -23.80
N LEU A 269 -9.97 -1.20 -23.63
CA LEU A 269 -10.59 -2.07 -24.64
C LEU A 269 -11.83 -1.35 -25.15
N VAL A 270 -11.69 -0.67 -26.28
CA VAL A 270 -12.71 0.20 -26.83
C VAL A 270 -13.31 -0.43 -28.09
N GLN A 271 -14.63 -0.46 -28.20
CA GLN A 271 -15.31 -0.91 -29.43
C GLN A 271 -14.93 -0.03 -30.63
N ASN A 272 -14.79 -0.65 -31.81
CA ASN A 272 -14.26 0.02 -33.00
C ASN A 272 -15.10 1.22 -33.43
N GLU A 273 -16.41 1.15 -33.27
CA GLU A 273 -17.38 2.18 -33.66
C GLU A 273 -17.15 3.53 -33.00
N ILE A 274 -16.69 3.52 -31.76
CA ILE A 274 -16.47 4.73 -30.95
C ILE A 274 -14.98 5.02 -30.70
N LYS A 275 -14.08 4.21 -31.24
CA LYS A 275 -12.64 4.31 -30.99
C LYS A 275 -12.08 5.69 -31.30
N ALA A 276 -12.42 6.26 -32.47
CA ALA A 276 -11.90 7.55 -32.91
C ALA A 276 -12.36 8.70 -31.99
N ASP A 277 -13.62 8.70 -31.59
CA ASP A 277 -14.18 9.72 -30.68
C ASP A 277 -13.58 9.59 -29.28
N PHE A 278 -13.42 8.36 -28.80
CA PHE A 278 -12.76 8.10 -27.53
C PHE A 278 -11.30 8.58 -27.51
N GLU A 279 -10.49 8.22 -28.54
CA GLU A 279 -9.10 8.66 -28.66
C GLU A 279 -8.99 10.19 -28.68
N LYS A 280 -9.85 10.86 -29.43
CA LYS A 280 -9.89 12.32 -29.53
C LYS A 280 -10.15 12.95 -28.13
N LEU A 281 -11.19 12.51 -27.44
CA LEU A 281 -11.54 13.02 -26.11
C LEU A 281 -10.45 12.73 -25.07
N LEU A 282 -9.87 11.53 -25.13
CA LEU A 282 -8.79 11.13 -24.21
C LEU A 282 -7.55 12.01 -24.42
N ILE A 283 -7.14 12.24 -25.66
CA ILE A 283 -6.00 13.12 -25.99
C ILE A 283 -6.27 14.55 -25.51
N GLU A 284 -7.46 15.08 -25.79
CA GLU A 284 -7.86 16.41 -25.33
C GLU A 284 -7.70 16.56 -23.82
N LYS A 285 -8.22 15.61 -23.03
CA LYS A 285 -8.11 15.63 -21.56
C LYS A 285 -6.69 15.44 -21.05
N VAL A 286 -5.97 14.47 -21.60
CA VAL A 286 -4.60 14.19 -21.15
C VAL A 286 -3.63 15.32 -21.51
N SER A 287 -3.85 16.01 -22.65
CA SER A 287 -3.01 17.14 -23.04
C SER A 287 -3.11 18.35 -22.10
N GLN A 288 -4.20 18.47 -21.35
CA GLN A 288 -4.44 19.54 -20.38
C GLN A 288 -3.83 19.27 -19.00
N LEU A 289 -3.35 18.03 -18.74
CA LEU A 289 -2.77 17.69 -17.45
C LEU A 289 -1.44 18.42 -17.22
N SER A 290 -1.34 19.15 -16.11
CA SER A 290 -0.13 19.86 -15.70
C SER A 290 0.80 18.96 -14.89
N LEU A 291 2.07 18.90 -15.30
CA LEU A 291 3.13 18.13 -14.64
C LEU A 291 3.97 19.06 -13.77
N GLY A 292 4.33 18.63 -12.54
CA GLY A 292 5.16 19.48 -11.70
C GLY A 292 5.39 18.99 -10.29
N ASN A 293 5.72 19.96 -9.41
CA ASN A 293 5.95 19.69 -8.00
C ASN A 293 4.67 19.21 -7.31
N PRO A 294 4.66 17.98 -6.75
CA PRO A 294 3.45 17.37 -6.18
C PRO A 294 2.92 18.07 -4.92
N LEU A 295 3.68 19.01 -4.36
CA LEU A 295 3.29 19.82 -3.20
C LEU A 295 2.55 21.10 -3.57
N LEU A 296 2.53 21.48 -4.86
CA LEU A 296 1.87 22.70 -5.33
C LEU A 296 0.43 22.42 -5.77
N GLU A 297 -0.42 23.43 -5.62
CA GLU A 297 -1.77 23.41 -6.17
C GLU A 297 -1.74 23.57 -7.71
N GLY A 298 -2.76 23.05 -8.40
CA GLY A 298 -2.88 23.14 -9.84
C GLY A 298 -1.96 22.15 -10.61
N ILE A 299 -1.29 21.25 -9.91
CA ILE A 299 -0.54 20.14 -10.53
C ILE A 299 -1.42 18.89 -10.53
N ASP A 300 -1.50 18.24 -11.71
CA ASP A 300 -2.29 17.04 -11.92
C ASP A 300 -1.45 15.76 -11.84
N ILE A 301 -0.18 15.84 -12.23
CA ILE A 301 0.76 14.70 -12.27
C ILE A 301 2.09 15.09 -11.64
N GLY A 302 2.48 14.38 -10.61
CA GLY A 302 3.82 14.45 -10.02
C GLY A 302 4.81 13.49 -10.71
N PRO A 303 6.08 13.48 -10.27
CA PRO A 303 7.09 12.56 -10.81
C PRO A 303 6.80 11.11 -10.43
N LEU A 304 7.44 10.19 -11.14
CA LEU A 304 7.53 8.79 -10.74
C LEU A 304 8.36 8.67 -9.45
N ALA A 305 8.05 7.69 -8.63
CA ALA A 305 8.63 7.57 -7.28
C ALA A 305 10.14 7.31 -7.25
N ARG A 306 10.72 6.76 -8.32
CA ARG A 306 12.16 6.46 -8.39
C ARG A 306 12.65 6.52 -9.84
N LYS A 307 13.94 6.81 -10.00
CA LYS A 307 14.62 6.88 -11.29
C LYS A 307 14.54 5.56 -12.09
N ASP A 308 14.76 4.42 -11.42
CA ASP A 308 14.70 3.11 -12.07
C ASP A 308 13.31 2.77 -12.63
N LEU A 309 12.24 3.33 -12.04
CA LEU A 309 10.88 3.19 -12.56
C LEU A 309 10.66 4.00 -13.84
N LYS A 310 11.21 5.23 -13.89
CA LYS A 310 11.23 6.04 -15.12
C LYS A 310 11.97 5.31 -16.25
N GLU A 311 13.15 4.79 -15.96
CA GLU A 311 13.96 4.04 -16.93
C GLU A 311 13.24 2.76 -17.40
N THR A 312 12.56 2.06 -16.47
CA THR A 312 11.79 0.85 -16.80
C THR A 312 10.60 1.18 -17.69
N LEU A 313 9.88 2.26 -17.38
CA LEU A 313 8.74 2.71 -18.21
C LEU A 313 9.20 3.09 -19.62
N ALA A 314 10.30 3.84 -19.74
CA ALA A 314 10.85 4.20 -21.04
C ALA A 314 11.21 2.94 -21.88
N LYS A 315 11.83 1.93 -21.26
CA LYS A 315 12.13 0.65 -21.92
C LYS A 315 10.86 -0.08 -22.37
N GLN A 316 9.79 -0.07 -21.55
CA GLN A 316 8.51 -0.69 -21.91
C GLN A 316 7.84 0.02 -23.09
N VAL A 317 7.84 1.35 -23.12
CA VAL A 317 7.31 2.15 -24.23
C VAL A 317 8.08 1.84 -25.51
N ASN A 318 9.41 1.91 -25.49
CA ASN A 318 10.24 1.64 -26.67
C ASN A 318 10.01 0.22 -27.20
N LYS A 319 9.99 -0.77 -26.32
CA LYS A 319 9.69 -2.15 -26.71
C LYS A 319 8.32 -2.31 -27.36
N SER A 320 7.31 -1.59 -26.86
CA SER A 320 5.97 -1.61 -27.47
C SER A 320 5.98 -1.03 -28.87
N LEU A 321 6.70 0.08 -29.09
CA LEU A 321 6.86 0.69 -30.42
C LEU A 321 7.61 -0.24 -31.39
N GLU A 322 8.70 -0.89 -30.93
CA GLU A 322 9.42 -1.90 -31.71
C GLU A 322 8.54 -3.10 -32.10
N GLN A 323 7.53 -3.41 -31.28
CA GLN A 323 6.56 -4.48 -31.55
C GLN A 323 5.38 -4.04 -32.41
N GLY A 324 5.38 -2.81 -32.94
CA GLY A 324 4.38 -2.30 -33.85
C GLY A 324 3.24 -1.51 -33.20
N ALA A 325 3.37 -1.10 -31.95
CA ALA A 325 2.41 -0.20 -31.32
C ALA A 325 2.51 1.21 -31.95
N ASN A 326 1.38 1.90 -32.09
CA ASN A 326 1.32 3.28 -32.53
C ASN A 326 1.36 4.23 -31.34
N LEU A 327 2.24 5.23 -31.37
CA LEU A 327 2.23 6.33 -30.43
C LEU A 327 1.13 7.32 -30.81
N VAL A 328 0.04 7.33 -30.05
CA VAL A 328 -1.12 8.18 -30.32
C VAL A 328 -0.93 9.59 -29.75
N TYR A 329 -0.36 9.68 -28.54
CA TYR A 329 -0.07 10.94 -27.87
C TYR A 329 1.11 10.81 -26.91
N GLN A 330 1.91 11.87 -26.81
CA GLN A 330 2.94 12.05 -25.81
C GLN A 330 3.00 13.51 -25.39
N GLN A 331 3.02 13.77 -24.06
CA GLN A 331 3.23 15.11 -23.53
C GLN A 331 4.67 15.57 -23.84
N THR A 332 4.79 16.79 -24.39
CA THR A 332 6.08 17.38 -24.75
C THR A 332 6.59 18.38 -23.73
N GLN A 333 5.70 18.95 -22.91
CA GLN A 333 6.06 19.88 -21.84
C GLN A 333 6.33 19.10 -20.56
N ILE A 334 7.54 18.59 -20.45
CA ILE A 334 7.98 17.81 -19.28
C ILE A 334 8.92 18.69 -18.43
N PRO A 335 8.75 18.74 -17.09
CA PRO A 335 9.66 19.45 -16.22
C PRO A 335 11.12 19.01 -16.40
N GLU A 336 12.06 19.96 -16.34
CA GLU A 336 13.50 19.67 -16.46
C GLU A 336 14.03 18.84 -15.28
N LYS A 337 13.44 19.03 -14.09
CA LYS A 337 13.79 18.30 -12.87
C LYS A 337 12.70 17.30 -12.49
N GLY A 338 13.14 16.21 -11.88
CA GLY A 338 12.28 15.13 -11.39
C GLY A 338 12.22 13.95 -12.36
N TRP A 339 11.71 12.87 -11.88
CA TRP A 339 11.63 11.60 -12.63
C TRP A 339 10.30 11.51 -13.41
N PHE A 340 10.15 12.39 -14.42
CA PHE A 340 9.00 12.40 -15.33
C PHE A 340 9.25 11.58 -16.60
#